data_2066470c1f014f279137b40da0e99d93
#
_entry.id   2066470c1f014f279137b40da0e99d93
#
_cell.length_a   1.000
_cell.length_b   1.000
_cell.length_c   1.000
_cell.angle_alpha   90.00
_cell.angle_beta   90.00
_cell.angle_gamma   90.00
#
_symmetry.space_group_name_H-M   'P 1'
#
loop_
_entity.id
_entity.type
_entity.pdbx_description
1 polymer ?
#
loop_
_entity_poly.entity_id
_entity_poly.type
_entity_poly.pdbx_seq_one_letter_code
_entity_poly.pdbx_strand_id
1 'polypeptide(L)'
;FDGHKIWNEVHITTTKSPKSLGRTDTERTLVYDGPTRAVCSLYPRNVNVHACIALAGIGFDKTHSTIISDPAVSTNAHLIALKGDGMDITLDISSYANGAVTGAYTPHSACGSLDRVLAAEGALRFV
;
A
#
# COMPACT_ATOMS: atom_id res chain seq x y z
N PHE A 1 9.84 -5.16 -8.97
CA PHE A 1 8.53 -5.68 -9.36
C PHE A 1 8.07 -5.06 -10.68
N ASP A 2 7.98 -5.85 -11.72
CA ASP A 2 7.38 -5.49 -13.01
C ASP A 2 6.09 -6.29 -13.17
N GLY A 3 4.95 -5.66 -12.90
CA GLY A 3 3.66 -6.32 -12.88
C GLY A 3 2.94 -6.39 -14.22
N HIS A 4 3.41 -5.70 -15.24
CA HIS A 4 2.65 -5.52 -16.48
C HIS A 4 2.42 -6.81 -17.29
N LYS A 5 3.38 -7.73 -17.26
CA LYS A 5 3.41 -8.85 -18.19
C LYS A 5 3.08 -10.19 -17.56
N ILE A 6 3.17 -10.30 -16.23
CA ILE A 6 3.08 -11.58 -15.54
C ILE A 6 1.97 -11.65 -14.49
N TRP A 7 1.42 -10.51 -14.06
CA TRP A 7 0.39 -10.48 -13.01
C TRP A 7 -1.00 -10.30 -13.59
N ASN A 8 -1.90 -11.21 -13.24
CA ASN A 8 -3.31 -11.20 -13.67
C ASN A 8 -4.20 -10.49 -12.65
N GLU A 9 -3.87 -10.63 -11.36
CA GLU A 9 -4.60 -10.00 -10.27
C GLU A 9 -3.62 -9.42 -9.26
N VAL A 10 -3.93 -8.22 -8.79
CA VAL A 10 -3.22 -7.54 -7.71
C VAL A 10 -4.25 -7.01 -6.72
N HIS A 11 -4.17 -7.44 -5.47
CA HIS A 11 -5.09 -7.02 -4.42
C HIS A 11 -4.30 -6.55 -3.20
N ILE A 12 -4.62 -5.36 -2.73
CA ILE A 12 -3.98 -4.78 -1.55
C ILE A 12 -5.03 -4.54 -0.49
N THR A 13 -4.84 -5.13 0.68
CA THR A 13 -5.69 -4.91 1.85
C THR A 13 -4.89 -4.16 2.89
N THR A 14 -5.36 -2.98 3.27
CA THR A 14 -4.76 -2.18 4.35
C THR A 14 -5.68 -2.15 5.55
N THR A 15 -5.16 -2.51 6.71
CA THR A 15 -5.85 -2.40 7.99
C THR A 15 -5.16 -1.34 8.84
N LYS A 16 -5.93 -0.38 9.31
CA LYS A 16 -5.46 0.75 10.13
C LYS A 16 -6.39 0.98 11.30
N SER A 17 -5.89 1.68 12.32
CA SER A 17 -6.74 2.15 13.40
C SER A 17 -7.77 3.17 12.88
N PRO A 18 -8.96 3.26 13.50
CA PRO A 18 -9.96 4.26 13.10
C PRO A 18 -9.40 5.68 13.11
N LYS A 19 -8.59 6.02 14.09
CA LYS A 19 -7.97 7.34 14.22
C LYS A 19 -7.11 7.70 13.01
N SER A 20 -6.33 6.75 12.48
CA SER A 20 -5.51 6.97 11.29
C SER A 20 -6.33 7.28 10.04
N LEU A 21 -7.57 6.81 10.00
CA LEU A 21 -8.51 7.02 8.89
C LEU A 21 -9.48 8.19 9.14
N GLY A 22 -9.31 8.93 10.24
CA GLY A 22 -10.23 10.00 10.63
C GLY A 22 -11.62 9.47 11.01
N ARG A 23 -11.69 8.26 11.57
CA ARG A 23 -12.92 7.56 11.93
C ARG A 23 -13.00 7.27 13.43
N THR A 24 -14.17 6.87 13.89
CA THR A 24 -14.47 6.58 15.29
C THR A 24 -15.08 5.19 15.49
N ASP A 25 -14.79 4.25 14.58
CA ASP A 25 -15.33 2.90 14.65
C ASP A 25 -14.93 2.21 15.95
N THR A 26 -15.88 1.49 16.55
CA THR A 26 -15.68 0.74 17.79
C THR A 26 -15.44 -0.75 17.53
N GLU A 27 -15.60 -1.20 16.30
CA GLU A 27 -15.38 -2.57 15.85
C GLU A 27 -14.74 -2.57 14.45
N ARG A 28 -14.22 -3.72 14.03
CA ARG A 28 -13.64 -3.90 12.70
C ARG A 28 -14.67 -3.58 11.61
N THR A 29 -14.36 -2.63 10.76
CA THR A 29 -15.27 -2.08 9.75
C THR A 29 -14.62 -2.07 8.38
N LEU A 30 -15.31 -2.59 7.37
CA LEU A 30 -14.90 -2.42 5.98
C LEU A 30 -15.20 -0.98 5.54
N VAL A 31 -14.16 -0.25 5.19
CA VAL A 31 -14.25 1.17 4.81
C VAL A 31 -14.36 1.34 3.31
N TYR A 32 -13.60 0.56 2.56
CA TYR A 32 -13.57 0.61 1.09
C TYR A 32 -13.23 -0.76 0.51
N ASP A 33 -13.84 -1.09 -0.61
CA ASP A 33 -13.54 -2.28 -1.39
C ASP A 33 -13.84 -2.02 -2.86
N GLY A 34 -12.82 -1.98 -3.71
CA GLY A 34 -12.98 -1.67 -5.12
C GLY A 34 -11.67 -1.31 -5.83
N PRO A 35 -11.75 -0.70 -7.03
CA PRO A 35 -10.57 -0.30 -7.78
C PRO A 35 -9.72 0.72 -7.04
N THR A 36 -8.42 0.62 -7.19
CA THR A 36 -7.46 1.54 -6.54
C THR A 36 -7.67 2.99 -6.96
N ARG A 37 -8.09 3.25 -8.19
CA ARG A 37 -8.33 4.61 -8.67
C ARG A 37 -9.26 5.40 -7.76
N ALA A 38 -10.40 4.82 -7.40
CA ALA A 38 -11.40 5.51 -6.58
C ALA A 38 -10.92 5.74 -5.15
N VAL A 39 -10.22 4.78 -4.55
CA VAL A 39 -9.73 4.92 -3.17
C VAL A 39 -8.66 6.01 -3.05
N CYS A 40 -7.86 6.22 -4.08
CA CYS A 40 -6.88 7.30 -4.10
C CYS A 40 -7.53 8.69 -4.02
N SER A 41 -8.71 8.85 -4.60
CA SER A 41 -9.47 10.11 -4.51
C SER A 41 -10.15 10.28 -3.15
N LEU A 42 -10.64 9.18 -2.56
CA LEU A 42 -11.37 9.21 -1.29
C LEU A 42 -10.47 9.33 -0.06
N TYR A 43 -9.31 8.69 -0.10
CA TYR A 43 -8.38 8.62 1.04
C TYR A 43 -6.94 8.92 0.61
N PRO A 44 -6.65 10.10 0.03
CA PRO A 44 -5.34 10.39 -0.57
C PRO A 44 -4.17 10.33 0.42
N ARG A 45 -4.44 10.49 1.70
CA ARG A 45 -3.40 10.47 2.75
C ARG A 45 -3.12 9.08 3.31
N ASN A 46 -3.91 8.07 2.94
CA ASN A 46 -3.88 6.74 3.57
C ASN A 46 -3.55 5.60 2.61
N VAL A 47 -3.37 5.89 1.32
CA VAL A 47 -3.30 4.85 0.27
C VAL A 47 -2.02 4.92 -0.58
N ASN A 48 -0.94 5.45 -0.03
CA ASN A 48 0.33 5.56 -0.76
C ASN A 48 0.85 4.20 -1.26
N VAL A 49 0.73 3.16 -0.44
CA VAL A 49 1.14 1.80 -0.81
C VAL A 49 0.28 1.30 -1.98
N HIS A 50 -1.04 1.54 -1.93
CA HIS A 50 -1.95 1.16 -3.00
C HIS A 50 -1.60 1.84 -4.33
N ALA A 51 -1.38 3.14 -4.30
CA ALA A 51 -0.99 3.92 -5.48
C ALA A 51 0.35 3.45 -6.05
N CYS A 52 1.32 3.20 -5.19
CA CYS A 52 2.65 2.74 -5.58
C CYS A 52 2.58 1.36 -6.27
N ILE A 53 1.86 0.41 -5.70
CA ILE A 53 1.69 -0.92 -6.27
C ILE A 53 0.91 -0.87 -7.60
N ALA A 54 -0.13 -0.06 -7.68
CA ALA A 54 -0.89 0.11 -8.92
C ALA A 54 -0.02 0.72 -10.03
N LEU A 55 0.79 1.71 -9.69
CA LEU A 55 1.68 2.38 -10.65
C LEU A 55 2.79 1.43 -11.14
N ALA A 56 3.37 0.65 -10.25
CA ALA A 56 4.42 -0.31 -10.59
C ALA A 56 3.90 -1.58 -11.27
N GLY A 57 2.62 -1.88 -11.14
CA GLY A 57 2.01 -3.14 -11.58
C GLY A 57 1.06 -2.99 -12.76
N ILE A 58 -0.18 -3.42 -12.56
CA ILE A 58 -1.20 -3.54 -13.63
C ILE A 58 -2.12 -2.34 -13.76
N GLY A 59 -1.83 -1.25 -13.05
CA GLY A 59 -2.54 0.01 -13.17
C GLY A 59 -3.67 0.20 -12.15
N PHE A 60 -4.18 1.42 -12.08
CA PHE A 60 -5.15 1.84 -11.08
C PHE A 60 -6.54 1.22 -11.23
N ASP A 61 -6.92 0.86 -12.44
CA ASP A 61 -8.26 0.31 -12.71
C ASP A 61 -8.31 -1.21 -12.49
N LYS A 62 -7.20 -1.91 -12.67
CA LYS A 62 -7.10 -3.36 -12.51
C LYS A 62 -6.60 -3.78 -11.13
N THR A 63 -5.97 -2.90 -10.39
CA THR A 63 -5.53 -3.17 -9.02
C THR A 63 -6.72 -3.00 -8.08
N HIS A 64 -6.99 -4.01 -7.25
CA HIS A 64 -8.07 -4.00 -6.27
C HIS A 64 -7.55 -3.55 -4.91
N SER A 65 -8.29 -2.65 -4.28
CA SER A 65 -7.96 -2.09 -2.97
C SER A 65 -9.05 -2.35 -1.94
N THR A 66 -8.64 -2.73 -0.74
CA THR A 66 -9.52 -2.88 0.41
C THR A 66 -8.93 -2.12 1.59
N ILE A 67 -9.74 -1.31 2.25
CA ILE A 67 -9.37 -0.57 3.47
C ILE A 67 -10.26 -1.05 4.60
N ILE A 68 -9.63 -1.42 5.71
CA ILE A 68 -10.29 -1.88 6.93
C ILE A 68 -9.91 -0.97 8.09
N SER A 69 -10.90 -0.50 8.83
CA SER A 69 -10.74 0.19 10.10
C SER A 69 -10.89 -0.83 11.23
N ASP A 70 -9.89 -0.94 12.09
CA ASP A 70 -9.90 -1.89 13.20
C ASP A 70 -9.31 -1.25 14.46
N PRO A 71 -10.13 -1.04 15.51
CA PRO A 71 -9.65 -0.44 16.75
C PRO A 71 -8.68 -1.34 17.52
N ALA A 72 -8.59 -2.62 17.21
CA ALA A 72 -7.66 -3.56 17.85
C ALA A 72 -6.22 -3.45 17.31
N VAL A 73 -5.99 -2.78 16.16
CA VAL A 73 -4.66 -2.67 15.58
C VAL A 73 -3.96 -1.39 16.02
N SER A 74 -2.66 -1.51 16.29
CA SER A 74 -1.77 -0.39 16.61
C SER A 74 -0.74 -0.12 15.50
N THR A 75 -0.81 -0.86 14.42
CA THR A 75 0.12 -0.79 13.28
C THR A 75 -0.64 -0.45 12.01
N ASN A 76 0.09 -0.02 10.98
CA ASN A 76 -0.40 -0.07 9.60
C ASN A 76 -0.07 -1.46 9.05
N ALA A 77 -1.08 -2.25 8.75
CA ALA A 77 -0.91 -3.59 8.21
C ALA A 77 -1.31 -3.60 6.73
N HIS A 78 -0.43 -4.13 5.89
CA HIS A 78 -0.68 -4.26 4.45
C HIS A 78 -0.52 -5.72 4.03
N LEU A 79 -1.57 -6.27 3.43
CA LEU A 79 -1.54 -7.58 2.80
C LEU A 79 -1.62 -7.39 1.30
N ILE A 80 -0.57 -7.76 0.58
CA ILE A 80 -0.46 -7.60 -0.87
C ILE A 80 -0.45 -8.97 -1.51
N ALA A 81 -1.47 -9.28 -2.30
CA ALA A 81 -1.59 -10.55 -3.01
C ALA A 81 -1.44 -10.32 -4.52
N LEU A 82 -0.50 -11.00 -5.11
CA LEU A 82 -0.20 -10.98 -6.54
C LEU A 82 -0.47 -12.37 -7.10
N LYS A 83 -1.32 -12.46 -8.11
CA LYS A 83 -1.61 -13.72 -8.81
C LYS A 83 -1.18 -13.63 -10.26
N GLY A 84 -0.33 -14.52 -10.66
CA GLY A 84 0.19 -14.60 -12.03
C GLY A 84 0.02 -15.99 -12.64
N ASP A 85 0.46 -16.13 -13.90
CA ASP A 85 0.48 -17.40 -14.58
C ASP A 85 1.64 -18.25 -14.06
N GLY A 86 1.35 -19.17 -13.17
CA GLY A 86 2.34 -20.09 -12.62
C GLY A 86 3.00 -19.68 -11.32
N MET A 87 2.66 -18.50 -10.77
CA MET A 87 3.18 -18.08 -9.47
C MET A 87 2.24 -17.11 -8.76
N ASP A 88 2.01 -17.34 -7.49
CA ASP A 88 1.33 -16.42 -6.60
C ASP A 88 2.32 -15.92 -5.53
N ILE A 89 2.24 -14.64 -5.21
CA ILE A 89 3.04 -14.03 -4.14
C ILE A 89 2.11 -13.32 -3.17
N THR A 90 2.35 -13.51 -1.88
CA THR A 90 1.67 -12.76 -0.83
C THR A 90 2.73 -12.10 0.06
N LEU A 91 2.59 -10.79 0.28
CA LEU A 91 3.41 -10.01 1.18
C LEU A 91 2.54 -9.53 2.34
N ASP A 92 2.96 -9.80 3.56
CA ASP A 92 2.30 -9.34 4.77
C ASP A 92 3.26 -8.41 5.52
N ILE A 93 2.92 -7.13 5.56
CA ILE A 93 3.78 -6.09 6.09
C ILE A 93 3.03 -5.35 7.19
N SER A 94 3.65 -5.26 8.37
CA SER A 94 3.15 -4.45 9.47
C SER A 94 4.19 -3.39 9.84
N SER A 95 3.77 -2.14 9.95
CA SER A 95 4.63 -1.05 10.38
C SER A 95 4.00 -0.25 11.50
N TYR A 96 4.82 0.18 12.45
CA TYR A 96 4.35 1.00 13.56
C TYR A 96 4.11 2.44 13.08
N ALA A 97 2.95 2.98 13.42
CA ALA A 97 2.59 4.34 13.07
C ALA A 97 2.47 5.26 14.29
N ASN A 98 2.42 4.72 15.51
CA ASN A 98 2.28 5.46 16.76
C ASN A 98 1.16 6.55 16.71
N GLY A 99 0.03 6.20 16.06
CA GLY A 99 -1.09 7.11 15.86
C GLY A 99 -0.91 8.09 14.68
N ALA A 100 0.21 8.06 13.97
CA ALA A 100 0.43 8.86 12.77
C ALA A 100 -0.15 8.17 11.53
N VAL A 101 -0.40 8.95 10.48
CA VAL A 101 -0.86 8.43 9.18
C VAL A 101 0.25 7.62 8.50
N THR A 102 1.48 8.09 8.60
CA THR A 102 2.66 7.50 7.96
C THR A 102 3.40 6.60 8.94
N GLY A 103 3.80 5.41 8.49
CA GLY A 103 4.55 4.46 9.29
C GLY A 103 5.96 4.97 9.66
N ALA A 104 6.47 4.51 10.79
CA ALA A 104 7.79 4.91 11.31
C ALA A 104 8.95 4.56 10.36
N TYR A 105 8.77 3.58 9.47
CA TYR A 105 9.78 3.18 8.48
C TYR A 105 9.95 4.20 7.34
N THR A 106 8.94 5.03 7.06
CA THR A 106 8.93 5.93 5.90
C THR A 106 10.13 6.87 5.81
N PRO A 107 10.60 7.54 6.90
CA PRO A 107 11.80 8.37 6.83
C PRO A 107 13.05 7.59 6.39
N HIS A 108 13.23 6.37 6.88
CA HIS A 108 14.36 5.52 6.52
C HIS A 108 14.31 5.11 5.04
N SER A 109 13.12 4.75 4.56
CA SER A 109 12.89 4.42 3.16
C SER A 109 13.15 5.61 2.24
N ALA A 110 12.70 6.80 2.60
CA ALA A 110 12.94 8.02 1.84
C ALA A 110 14.43 8.37 1.78
N CYS A 111 15.15 8.26 2.89
CA CYS A 111 16.60 8.48 2.91
C CYS A 111 17.32 7.46 2.02
N GLY A 112 16.97 6.18 2.11
CA GLY A 112 17.56 5.15 1.26
C GLY A 112 17.28 5.37 -0.23
N SER A 113 16.10 5.87 -0.58
CA SER A 113 15.75 6.23 -1.96
C SER A 113 16.58 7.41 -2.45
N LEU A 114 16.73 8.44 -1.61
CA LEU A 114 17.55 9.60 -1.93
C LEU A 114 19.02 9.21 -2.15
N ASP A 115 19.56 8.38 -1.29
CA ASP A 115 20.93 7.87 -1.43
C ASP A 115 21.12 7.14 -2.76
N ARG A 116 20.14 6.31 -3.17
CA ARG A 116 20.19 5.62 -4.47
C ARG A 116 20.15 6.59 -5.65
N VAL A 117 19.35 7.64 -5.58
CA VAL A 117 19.30 8.68 -6.61
C VAL A 117 20.64 9.42 -6.72
N LEU A 118 21.21 9.81 -5.59
CA LEU A 118 22.48 10.53 -5.55
C LEU A 118 23.65 9.67 -6.01
N ALA A 119 23.59 8.36 -5.78
CA ALA A 119 24.60 7.40 -6.20
C ALA A 119 24.38 6.90 -7.64
N ALA A 120 23.28 7.25 -8.29
CA ALA A 120 22.92 6.73 -9.61
C ALA A 120 23.84 7.29 -10.70
N GLU A 121 24.41 6.40 -11.53
CA GLU A 121 25.24 6.74 -12.68
C GLU A 121 24.54 6.27 -13.97
N GLY A 122 23.48 6.98 -14.36
CA GLY A 122 22.84 6.82 -15.65
C GLY A 122 21.92 5.61 -15.86
N ALA A 123 21.76 4.73 -14.90
CA ALA A 123 20.84 3.60 -15.01
C ALA A 123 19.44 3.97 -14.49
N LEU A 124 18.40 3.37 -15.10
CA LEU A 124 17.03 3.47 -14.57
C LEU A 124 16.95 2.82 -13.19
N ARG A 125 16.35 3.51 -12.21
CA ARG A 125 16.19 3.03 -10.84
C ARG A 125 14.81 3.31 -10.31
N PHE A 126 14.31 2.40 -9.49
CA PHE A 126 13.18 2.64 -8.61
C PHE A 126 13.70 3.18 -7.27
N VAL A 127 13.20 4.32 -6.90
CA VAL A 127 13.62 5.03 -5.67
C VAL A 127 12.48 5.22 -4.67
#